data_6617b425f7861328b90445abfcb51ace
#
_entry.id   6617b425f7861328b90445abfcb51ace
#
_cell.length_a   1.000
_cell.length_b   1.000
_cell.length_c   1.000
_cell.angle_alpha   90.00
_cell.angle_beta   90.00
_cell.angle_gamma   90.00
#
_symmetry.space_group_name_H-M   'P 1'
#
loop_
_entity.id
_entity.type
_entity.pdbx_description
1 polymer ?
#
loop_
_entity_poly.entity_id
_entity_poly.type
_entity_poly.pdbx_seq_one_letter_code
_entity_poly.pdbx_strand_id
1 'polypeptide(L)'
;MDGLRIENLCVEVENKIILKDYNLEVKKGEIHAIMGPNGTGKSTLSKVIMGDEKYKVLSGNIYYNNELINNMTTDERALKGIFLSMQLPLEIEGVTNADLLRTAVHNKEKDDFKLFNFIKELDKTVETLKMDKDMVHRSINVGFSGGERKKNEILQMYMLKPSLIILDEIDSGLDVDSLKVVANHVMDYYKKYNCAIIVITHYQRLLDYIKPDFVHIMKNGNIVKTGSSSLVKEIEESGYDKFKSSSTCIVKELINNE
;
A
#
# COMPACT_ATOMS: atom_id res chain seq x y z
N MET A 1 -0.99 9.15 18.26
CA MET A 1 -2.06 8.83 17.33
C MET A 1 -1.70 7.53 16.64
N ASP A 2 -2.55 6.52 16.68
CA ASP A 2 -2.29 5.26 15.98
C ASP A 2 -2.63 5.44 14.50
N GLY A 3 -1.64 5.23 13.63
CA GLY A 3 -1.79 5.36 12.18
C GLY A 3 -0.60 6.03 11.51
N LEU A 4 -0.80 6.45 10.27
CA LEU A 4 0.19 7.13 9.43
C LEU A 4 -0.07 8.63 9.40
N ARG A 5 0.99 9.43 9.54
CA ARG A 5 0.94 10.89 9.38
C ARG A 5 2.15 11.36 8.58
N ILE A 6 1.86 12.08 7.51
CA ILE A 6 2.84 12.66 6.60
C ILE A 6 2.71 14.17 6.66
N GLU A 7 3.82 14.86 6.88
CA GLU A 7 3.87 16.32 7.03
C GLU A 7 4.90 16.94 6.07
N ASN A 8 4.42 17.84 5.21
CA ASN A 8 5.20 18.67 4.29
C ASN A 8 6.24 17.89 3.48
N LEU A 9 5.86 16.68 3.05
CA LEU A 9 6.78 15.73 2.42
C LEU A 9 7.13 16.17 1.00
N CYS A 10 8.43 16.37 0.73
CA CYS A 10 8.98 16.57 -0.60
C CYS A 10 9.89 15.40 -0.96
N VAL A 11 9.66 14.83 -2.14
CA VAL A 11 10.38 13.63 -2.60
C VAL A 11 10.91 13.83 -4.00
N GLU A 12 12.16 13.43 -4.18
CA GLU A 12 12.87 13.42 -5.46
C GLU A 12 13.11 12.00 -5.96
N VAL A 13 12.96 11.81 -7.26
CA VAL A 13 13.30 10.58 -8.00
C VAL A 13 14.00 11.01 -9.28
N GLU A 14 15.18 10.47 -9.56
CA GLU A 14 15.95 10.76 -10.78
C GLU A 14 16.10 12.27 -11.04
N ASN A 15 16.46 13.05 -10.01
CA ASN A 15 16.60 14.50 -10.03
C ASN A 15 15.30 15.28 -10.38
N LYS A 16 14.13 14.66 -10.21
CA LYS A 16 12.84 15.33 -10.38
C LYS A 16 12.04 15.28 -9.09
N ILE A 17 11.54 16.43 -8.65
CA ILE A 17 10.64 16.51 -7.50
C ILE A 17 9.27 15.97 -7.93
N ILE A 18 8.85 14.86 -7.33
CA ILE A 18 7.59 14.17 -7.63
C ILE A 18 6.53 14.51 -6.59
N LEU A 19 6.84 14.41 -5.28
CA LEU A 19 5.94 14.86 -4.21
C LEU A 19 6.36 16.27 -3.75
N LYS A 20 5.36 17.13 -3.49
CA LYS A 20 5.56 18.55 -3.20
C LYS A 20 4.65 18.95 -2.06
N ASP A 21 5.24 19.19 -0.88
CA ASP A 21 4.49 19.62 0.31
C ASP A 21 3.30 18.70 0.59
N TYR A 22 3.55 17.38 0.48
CA TYR A 22 2.50 16.37 0.59
C TYR A 22 2.13 16.13 2.05
N ASN A 23 0.85 16.27 2.35
CA ASN A 23 0.31 16.09 3.69
C ASN A 23 -0.81 15.05 3.66
N LEU A 24 -0.77 14.07 4.58
CA LEU A 24 -1.78 13.02 4.71
C LEU A 24 -1.82 12.51 6.14
N GLU A 25 -3.02 12.30 6.65
CA GLU A 25 -3.25 11.64 7.94
C GLU A 25 -4.22 10.48 7.72
N VAL A 26 -3.85 9.28 8.16
CA VAL A 26 -4.65 8.05 8.08
C VAL A 26 -4.65 7.39 9.44
N LYS A 27 -5.78 7.37 10.12
CA LYS A 27 -5.91 6.76 11.45
C LYS A 27 -6.17 5.27 11.34
N LYS A 28 -5.85 4.55 12.41
CA LYS A 28 -6.22 3.15 12.53
C LYS A 28 -7.73 2.98 12.39
N GLY A 29 -8.14 2.01 11.57
CA GLY A 29 -9.55 1.76 11.28
C GLY A 29 -10.17 2.71 10.24
N GLU A 30 -9.37 3.50 9.52
CA GLU A 30 -9.82 4.32 8.41
C GLU A 30 -9.37 3.73 7.08
N ILE A 31 -10.19 3.89 6.04
CA ILE A 31 -9.89 3.54 4.66
C ILE A 31 -9.81 4.82 3.83
N HIS A 32 -8.65 5.11 3.29
CA HIS A 32 -8.38 6.27 2.45
C HIS A 32 -8.13 5.85 1.00
N ALA A 33 -8.83 6.44 0.05
CA ALA A 33 -8.57 6.26 -1.37
C ALA A 33 -7.76 7.44 -1.92
N ILE A 34 -6.71 7.15 -2.67
CA ILE A 34 -5.91 8.15 -3.39
C ILE A 34 -6.14 7.95 -4.88
N MET A 35 -6.77 8.93 -5.51
CA MET A 35 -7.09 8.93 -6.92
C MET A 35 -6.38 10.08 -7.65
N GLY A 36 -6.17 9.93 -8.93
CA GLY A 36 -5.55 10.98 -9.75
C GLY A 36 -5.02 10.44 -11.07
N PRO A 37 -4.70 11.32 -12.03
CA PRO A 37 -4.13 10.92 -13.31
C PRO A 37 -2.81 10.15 -13.17
N ASN A 38 -2.40 9.44 -14.23
CA ASN A 38 -1.10 8.78 -14.26
C ASN A 38 0.02 9.83 -14.17
N GLY A 39 1.12 9.47 -13.51
CA GLY A 39 2.28 10.34 -13.34
C GLY A 39 2.15 11.42 -12.26
N THR A 40 1.08 11.42 -11.44
CA THR A 40 0.91 12.40 -10.35
C THR A 40 1.69 12.07 -9.08
N GLY A 41 2.35 10.90 -9.00
CA GLY A 41 3.17 10.51 -7.85
C GLY A 41 2.49 9.52 -6.88
N LYS A 42 1.35 8.91 -7.26
CA LYS A 42 0.63 7.95 -6.40
C LYS A 42 1.51 6.77 -5.98
N SER A 43 2.13 6.07 -6.93
CA SER A 43 3.02 4.94 -6.61
C SER A 43 4.37 5.39 -6.03
N THR A 44 4.77 6.64 -6.25
CA THR A 44 5.89 7.25 -5.52
C THR A 44 5.56 7.32 -4.02
N LEU A 45 4.35 7.73 -3.67
CA LEU A 45 3.90 7.80 -2.28
C LEU A 45 3.96 6.42 -1.60
N SER A 46 3.43 5.36 -2.22
CA SER A 46 3.46 4.00 -1.67
C SER A 46 4.90 3.51 -1.43
N LYS A 47 5.79 3.76 -2.38
CA LYS A 47 7.22 3.39 -2.29
C LYS A 47 7.94 4.16 -1.19
N VAL A 48 7.71 5.46 -1.07
CA VAL A 48 8.31 6.29 -0.01
C VAL A 48 7.83 5.87 1.37
N ILE A 49 6.54 5.57 1.54
CA ILE A 49 6.02 5.06 2.82
C ILE A 49 6.69 3.72 3.17
N MET A 50 7.01 2.88 2.18
CA MET A 50 7.75 1.62 2.40
C MET A 50 9.25 1.80 2.60
N GLY A 51 9.81 3.00 2.35
CA GLY A 51 11.24 3.25 2.53
C GLY A 51 12.12 2.72 1.38
N ASP A 52 11.60 2.72 0.15
CA ASP A 52 12.38 2.35 -1.03
C ASP A 52 13.46 3.44 -1.29
N GLU A 53 14.73 3.04 -1.22
CA GLU A 53 15.91 3.91 -1.28
C GLU A 53 16.05 4.73 -2.57
N LYS A 54 15.36 4.33 -3.65
CA LYS A 54 15.32 5.08 -4.90
C LYS A 54 14.60 6.42 -4.76
N TYR A 55 13.81 6.58 -3.72
CA TYR A 55 12.96 7.74 -3.48
C TYR A 55 13.55 8.61 -2.37
N LYS A 56 14.24 9.69 -2.73
CA LYS A 56 14.94 10.56 -1.80
C LYS A 56 13.98 11.56 -1.15
N VAL A 57 13.82 11.47 0.16
CA VAL A 57 13.11 12.48 0.95
C VAL A 57 14.00 13.71 1.09
N LEU A 58 13.58 14.84 0.49
CA LEU A 58 14.31 16.12 0.56
C LEU A 58 13.94 16.90 1.81
N SER A 59 12.66 16.87 2.20
CA SER A 59 12.13 17.51 3.41
C SER A 59 10.82 16.87 3.84
N GLY A 60 10.36 17.19 5.05
CA GLY A 60 9.14 16.67 5.64
C GLY A 60 9.35 15.37 6.41
N ASN A 61 8.30 14.95 7.08
CA ASN A 61 8.35 13.84 8.02
C ASN A 61 7.25 12.82 7.74
N ILE A 62 7.59 11.54 7.94
CA ILE A 62 6.65 10.43 7.91
C ILE A 62 6.64 9.82 9.30
N TYR A 63 5.50 9.85 9.97
CA TYR A 63 5.30 9.23 11.27
C TYR A 63 4.37 8.02 11.14
N TYR A 64 4.73 6.94 11.79
CA TYR A 64 3.88 5.78 11.96
C TYR A 64 3.75 5.43 13.43
N ASN A 65 2.52 5.41 13.96
CA ASN A 65 2.23 5.22 15.38
C ASN A 65 3.05 6.17 16.28
N ASN A 66 3.11 7.46 15.91
CA ASN A 66 3.89 8.55 16.56
C ASN A 66 5.42 8.41 16.47
N GLU A 67 5.94 7.44 15.77
CA GLU A 67 7.37 7.27 15.57
C GLU A 67 7.78 7.79 14.19
N LEU A 68 8.88 8.55 14.14
CA LEU A 68 9.45 9.04 12.87
C LEU A 68 10.13 7.88 12.15
N ILE A 69 9.67 7.59 10.92
CA ILE A 69 10.16 6.45 10.14
C ILE A 69 11.02 6.83 8.93
N ASN A 70 11.38 8.11 8.76
CA ASN A 70 12.12 8.58 7.58
C ASN A 70 13.40 7.76 7.31
N ASN A 71 14.15 7.44 8.36
CA ASN A 71 15.44 6.75 8.25
C ASN A 71 15.35 5.22 8.43
N MET A 72 14.15 4.68 8.59
CA MET A 72 13.94 3.24 8.70
C MET A 72 14.01 2.57 7.34
N THR A 73 14.64 1.42 7.29
CA THR A 73 14.70 0.56 6.10
C THR A 73 13.34 -0.08 5.80
N THR A 74 13.18 -0.65 4.61
CA THR A 74 11.92 -1.30 4.19
C THR A 74 11.54 -2.45 5.13
N ASP A 75 12.49 -3.26 5.55
CA ASP A 75 12.28 -4.39 6.48
C ASP A 75 11.89 -3.91 7.89
N GLU A 76 12.52 -2.85 8.40
CA GLU A 76 12.13 -2.24 9.69
C GLU A 76 10.69 -1.74 9.66
N ARG A 77 10.27 -1.08 8.56
CA ARG A 77 8.88 -0.62 8.40
C ARG A 77 7.90 -1.78 8.26
N ALA A 78 8.28 -2.84 7.55
CA ALA A 78 7.49 -4.06 7.47
C ALA A 78 7.31 -4.73 8.84
N LEU A 79 8.36 -4.81 9.66
CA LEU A 79 8.30 -5.32 11.03
C LEU A 79 7.39 -4.48 11.94
N LYS A 80 7.28 -3.17 11.69
CA LYS A 80 6.31 -2.31 12.39
C LYS A 80 4.86 -2.52 11.95
N GLY A 81 4.64 -3.31 10.89
CA GLY A 81 3.30 -3.66 10.41
C GLY A 81 2.82 -2.81 9.25
N ILE A 82 3.70 -2.23 8.45
CA ILE A 82 3.36 -1.61 7.17
C ILE A 82 3.47 -2.67 6.06
N PHE A 83 2.45 -2.79 5.24
CA PHE A 83 2.39 -3.74 4.11
C PHE A 83 2.01 -3.03 2.82
N LEU A 84 2.73 -3.35 1.75
CA LEU A 84 2.46 -2.85 0.41
C LEU A 84 2.12 -4.02 -0.52
N SER A 85 0.88 -4.04 -1.04
CA SER A 85 0.52 -4.84 -2.20
C SER A 85 0.90 -4.05 -3.45
N MET A 86 1.87 -4.57 -4.21
CA MET A 86 2.43 -3.88 -5.36
C MET A 86 1.59 -4.10 -6.62
N GLN A 87 1.63 -3.13 -7.55
CA GLN A 87 1.02 -3.27 -8.87
C GLN A 87 1.54 -4.50 -9.61
N LEU A 88 2.85 -4.72 -9.60
CA LEU A 88 3.52 -5.87 -10.19
C LEU A 88 4.37 -6.58 -9.13
N PRO A 89 3.84 -7.66 -8.52
CA PRO A 89 4.59 -8.46 -7.55
C PRO A 89 5.82 -9.11 -8.19
N LEU A 90 6.95 -9.04 -7.49
CA LEU A 90 8.22 -9.60 -7.96
C LEU A 90 8.17 -11.14 -8.00
N GLU A 91 8.85 -11.72 -8.97
CA GLU A 91 9.16 -13.15 -9.04
C GLU A 91 10.53 -13.38 -8.40
N ILE A 92 10.61 -14.36 -7.48
CA ILE A 92 11.87 -14.70 -6.79
C ILE A 92 12.09 -16.20 -6.93
N GLU A 93 13.01 -16.58 -7.79
CA GLU A 93 13.40 -17.98 -8.00
C GLU A 93 14.16 -18.53 -6.78
N GLY A 94 13.93 -19.80 -6.44
CA GLY A 94 14.64 -20.50 -5.39
C GLY A 94 14.20 -20.20 -3.96
N VAL A 95 13.28 -19.24 -3.75
CA VAL A 95 12.68 -18.96 -2.45
C VAL A 95 11.20 -19.33 -2.49
N THR A 96 10.77 -20.25 -1.65
CA THR A 96 9.35 -20.64 -1.59
C THR A 96 8.51 -19.62 -0.81
N ASN A 97 7.20 -19.57 -1.10
CA ASN A 97 6.29 -18.73 -0.32
C ASN A 97 6.29 -19.12 1.17
N ALA A 98 6.34 -20.42 1.48
CA ALA A 98 6.39 -20.90 2.85
C ALA A 98 7.69 -20.46 3.58
N ASP A 99 8.85 -20.51 2.91
CA ASP A 99 10.11 -20.09 3.50
C ASP A 99 10.17 -18.57 3.75
N LEU A 100 9.70 -17.77 2.77
CA LEU A 100 9.58 -16.32 2.96
C LEU A 100 8.72 -16.00 4.17
N LEU A 101 7.50 -16.56 4.21
CA LEU A 101 6.52 -16.27 5.26
C LEU A 101 7.02 -16.77 6.62
N ARG A 102 7.62 -17.96 6.69
CA ARG A 102 8.21 -18.50 7.93
C ARG A 102 9.27 -17.55 8.47
N THR A 103 10.18 -17.10 7.61
CA THR A 103 11.26 -16.19 8.00
C THR A 103 10.73 -14.84 8.47
N ALA A 104 9.78 -14.27 7.74
CA ALA A 104 9.20 -12.97 8.06
C ALA A 104 8.40 -13.00 9.37
N VAL A 105 7.58 -14.05 9.57
CA VAL A 105 6.80 -14.23 10.82
C VAL A 105 7.75 -14.49 12.01
N HIS A 106 8.77 -15.34 11.83
CA HIS A 106 9.78 -15.58 12.86
C HIS A 106 10.51 -14.29 13.28
N ASN A 107 10.92 -13.45 12.32
CA ASN A 107 11.58 -12.18 12.61
C ASN A 107 10.67 -11.21 13.36
N LYS A 108 9.37 -11.27 13.13
CA LYS A 108 8.35 -10.43 13.79
C LYS A 108 8.03 -10.92 15.20
N GLU A 109 7.85 -12.24 15.38
CA GLU A 109 7.45 -12.85 16.65
C GLU A 109 8.64 -13.18 17.56
N LYS A 110 9.85 -13.33 16.99
CA LYS A 110 11.09 -13.66 17.71
C LYS A 110 10.93 -14.91 18.61
N ASP A 111 11.11 -14.74 19.91
CA ASP A 111 11.04 -15.83 20.90
C ASP A 111 9.63 -16.44 21.05
N ASP A 112 8.60 -15.72 20.65
CA ASP A 112 7.21 -16.21 20.68
C ASP A 112 6.84 -17.08 19.47
N PHE A 113 7.72 -17.16 18.45
CA PHE A 113 7.48 -17.95 17.25
C PHE A 113 7.39 -19.45 17.55
N LYS A 114 6.31 -20.09 17.10
CA LYS A 114 6.09 -21.53 17.19
C LYS A 114 5.78 -22.11 15.82
N LEU A 115 6.70 -22.92 15.30
CA LEU A 115 6.59 -23.52 13.97
C LEU A 115 5.26 -24.25 13.76
N PHE A 116 4.77 -24.99 14.75
CA PHE A 116 3.49 -25.69 14.67
C PHE A 116 2.31 -24.74 14.46
N ASN A 117 2.31 -23.60 15.18
CA ASN A 117 1.26 -22.58 15.03
C ASN A 117 1.32 -21.93 13.66
N PHE A 118 2.53 -21.64 13.17
CA PHE A 118 2.76 -21.10 11.83
C PHE A 118 2.20 -22.02 10.74
N ILE A 119 2.54 -23.32 10.76
CA ILE A 119 2.06 -24.29 9.78
C ILE A 119 0.52 -24.37 9.82
N LYS A 120 -0.07 -24.50 11.00
CA LYS A 120 -1.53 -24.55 11.16
C LYS A 120 -2.23 -23.29 10.62
N GLU A 121 -1.65 -22.11 10.86
CA GLU A 121 -2.20 -20.84 10.36
C GLU A 121 -2.04 -20.72 8.85
N LEU A 122 -0.91 -21.14 8.29
CA LEU A 122 -0.64 -21.16 6.86
C LEU A 122 -1.66 -22.06 6.14
N ASP A 123 -1.83 -23.31 6.59
CA ASP A 123 -2.78 -24.25 6.00
C ASP A 123 -4.22 -23.72 6.03
N LYS A 124 -4.63 -23.17 7.17
CA LYS A 124 -5.95 -22.56 7.33
C LYS A 124 -6.14 -21.37 6.39
N THR A 125 -5.12 -20.55 6.20
CA THR A 125 -5.20 -19.38 5.33
C THR A 125 -5.27 -19.79 3.87
N VAL A 126 -4.45 -20.75 3.44
CA VAL A 126 -4.48 -21.35 2.09
C VAL A 126 -5.88 -21.87 1.76
N GLU A 127 -6.50 -22.61 2.71
CA GLU A 127 -7.86 -23.12 2.56
C GLU A 127 -8.90 -22.00 2.46
N THR A 128 -8.80 -20.98 3.33
CA THR A 128 -9.69 -19.79 3.31
C THR A 128 -9.63 -19.04 1.99
N LEU A 129 -8.45 -18.92 1.41
CA LEU A 129 -8.22 -18.25 0.12
C LEU A 129 -8.54 -19.15 -1.08
N LYS A 130 -8.88 -20.40 -0.85
CA LYS A 130 -9.08 -21.40 -1.91
C LYS A 130 -7.89 -21.44 -2.88
N MET A 131 -6.70 -21.46 -2.31
CA MET A 131 -5.44 -21.60 -3.06
C MET A 131 -5.09 -23.07 -3.19
N ASP A 132 -4.39 -23.41 -4.29
CA ASP A 132 -3.76 -24.72 -4.41
C ASP A 132 -2.68 -24.86 -3.31
N LYS A 133 -2.70 -25.98 -2.59
CA LYS A 133 -1.76 -26.25 -1.50
C LYS A 133 -0.31 -26.29 -1.97
N ASP A 134 -0.05 -26.66 -3.21
CA ASP A 134 1.29 -26.69 -3.77
C ASP A 134 1.88 -25.29 -4.00
N MET A 135 1.04 -24.25 -4.09
CA MET A 135 1.50 -22.88 -4.33
C MET A 135 2.43 -22.36 -3.23
N VAL A 136 2.25 -22.79 -1.98
CA VAL A 136 3.12 -22.34 -0.88
C VAL A 136 4.52 -22.95 -0.94
N HIS A 137 4.68 -24.06 -1.66
CA HIS A 137 5.95 -24.75 -1.89
C HIS A 137 6.66 -24.32 -3.17
N ARG A 138 5.99 -23.52 -4.02
CA ARG A 138 6.58 -22.98 -5.26
C ARG A 138 7.34 -21.68 -4.97
N SER A 139 8.30 -21.38 -5.83
CA SER A 139 9.03 -20.10 -5.84
C SER A 139 8.06 -18.94 -5.96
N ILE A 140 8.36 -17.85 -5.24
CA ILE A 140 7.48 -16.69 -5.12
C ILE A 140 7.10 -16.15 -6.49
N ASN A 141 5.80 -16.20 -6.81
CA ASN A 141 5.18 -15.68 -8.02
C ASN A 141 5.68 -16.24 -9.36
N VAL A 142 6.64 -17.17 -9.37
CA VAL A 142 7.20 -17.74 -10.59
C VAL A 142 6.15 -18.61 -11.31
N GLY A 143 5.79 -18.18 -12.52
CA GLY A 143 4.77 -18.86 -13.32
C GLY A 143 3.35 -18.78 -12.74
N PHE A 144 3.07 -17.85 -11.83
CA PHE A 144 1.72 -17.61 -11.34
C PHE A 144 0.95 -16.74 -12.33
N SER A 145 -0.33 -17.07 -12.53
CA SER A 145 -1.28 -16.18 -13.19
C SER A 145 -1.50 -14.88 -12.39
N GLY A 146 -2.07 -13.85 -13.01
CA GLY A 146 -2.36 -12.58 -12.31
C GLY A 146 -3.22 -12.79 -11.05
N GLY A 147 -4.28 -13.61 -11.15
CA GLY A 147 -5.13 -13.94 -10.01
C GLY A 147 -4.41 -14.71 -8.90
N GLU A 148 -3.54 -15.65 -9.25
CA GLU A 148 -2.72 -16.40 -8.27
C GLU A 148 -1.71 -15.49 -7.57
N ARG A 149 -1.08 -14.57 -8.26
CA ARG A 149 -0.17 -13.56 -7.67
C ARG A 149 -0.91 -12.70 -6.64
N LYS A 150 -2.12 -12.25 -6.96
CA LYS A 150 -2.93 -11.45 -6.01
C LYS A 150 -3.39 -12.26 -4.83
N LYS A 151 -3.81 -13.52 -5.00
CA LYS A 151 -4.09 -14.42 -3.88
C LYS A 151 -2.86 -14.63 -3.01
N ASN A 152 -1.67 -14.74 -3.60
CA ASN A 152 -0.42 -14.87 -2.87
C ASN A 152 -0.10 -13.62 -2.04
N GLU A 153 -0.34 -12.42 -2.56
CA GLU A 153 -0.21 -11.18 -1.78
C GLU A 153 -1.20 -11.14 -0.60
N ILE A 154 -2.44 -11.59 -0.81
CA ILE A 154 -3.44 -11.71 0.27
C ILE A 154 -2.99 -12.75 1.32
N LEU A 155 -2.42 -13.89 0.90
CA LEU A 155 -1.82 -14.86 1.81
C LEU A 155 -0.74 -14.20 2.68
N GLN A 156 0.18 -13.44 2.07
CA GLN A 156 1.21 -12.70 2.79
C GLN A 156 0.59 -11.71 3.78
N MET A 157 -0.41 -10.94 3.38
CA MET A 157 -1.13 -10.01 4.25
C MET A 157 -1.73 -10.73 5.48
N TYR A 158 -2.38 -11.88 5.29
CA TYR A 158 -2.97 -12.63 6.42
C TYR A 158 -1.92 -13.16 7.38
N MET A 159 -0.78 -13.66 6.86
CA MET A 159 0.30 -14.24 7.67
C MET A 159 1.11 -13.18 8.40
N LEU A 160 1.40 -12.05 7.74
CA LEU A 160 2.20 -10.96 8.32
C LEU A 160 1.42 -10.05 9.26
N LYS A 161 0.10 -10.06 9.22
CA LYS A 161 -0.80 -9.31 10.10
C LYS A 161 -0.43 -7.82 10.21
N PRO A 162 -0.41 -7.07 9.09
CA PRO A 162 -0.10 -5.65 9.11
C PRO A 162 -1.20 -4.83 9.80
N SER A 163 -0.81 -3.66 10.32
CA SER A 163 -1.71 -2.66 10.87
C SER A 163 -1.93 -1.47 9.94
N LEU A 164 -1.09 -1.32 8.91
CA LEU A 164 -1.31 -0.43 7.77
C LEU A 164 -1.13 -1.22 6.47
N ILE A 165 -2.14 -1.19 5.61
CA ILE A 165 -2.13 -1.85 4.30
C ILE A 165 -2.17 -0.77 3.22
N ILE A 166 -1.24 -0.83 2.27
CA ILE A 166 -1.23 0.02 1.09
C ILE A 166 -1.50 -0.87 -0.12
N LEU A 167 -2.59 -0.59 -0.83
CA LEU A 167 -3.02 -1.31 -2.02
C LEU A 167 -2.71 -0.43 -3.24
N ASP A 168 -1.62 -0.71 -3.96
CA ASP A 168 -1.19 0.09 -5.11
C ASP A 168 -1.64 -0.59 -6.40
N GLU A 169 -2.75 -0.07 -6.98
CA GLU A 169 -3.36 -0.53 -8.23
C GLU A 169 -3.58 -2.06 -8.28
N ILE A 170 -4.12 -2.63 -7.19
CA ILE A 170 -4.37 -4.09 -7.08
C ILE A 170 -5.37 -4.63 -8.09
N ASP A 171 -6.14 -3.76 -8.70
CA ASP A 171 -7.14 -4.03 -9.73
C ASP A 171 -6.53 -4.21 -11.13
N SER A 172 -5.27 -3.84 -11.32
CA SER A 172 -4.57 -3.98 -12.59
C SER A 172 -4.42 -5.45 -12.99
N GLY A 173 -4.91 -5.79 -14.19
CA GLY A 173 -4.79 -7.14 -14.76
C GLY A 173 -5.71 -8.20 -14.14
N LEU A 174 -6.68 -7.81 -13.30
CA LEU A 174 -7.69 -8.71 -12.77
C LEU A 174 -9.01 -8.60 -13.56
N ASP A 175 -9.66 -9.73 -13.76
CA ASP A 175 -11.07 -9.76 -14.15
C ASP A 175 -11.98 -9.35 -12.99
N VAL A 176 -13.26 -9.15 -13.29
CA VAL A 176 -14.26 -8.66 -12.31
C VAL A 176 -14.43 -9.59 -11.12
N ASP A 177 -14.42 -10.90 -11.37
CA ASP A 177 -14.65 -11.89 -10.34
C ASP A 177 -13.43 -12.04 -9.42
N SER A 178 -12.25 -12.05 -9.99
CA SER A 178 -10.98 -12.05 -9.25
C SER A 178 -10.84 -10.79 -8.39
N LEU A 179 -11.17 -9.61 -8.93
CA LEU A 179 -11.15 -8.35 -8.19
C LEU A 179 -12.09 -8.39 -6.99
N LYS A 180 -13.31 -8.88 -7.18
CA LYS A 180 -14.30 -9.03 -6.10
C LYS A 180 -13.79 -9.96 -4.99
N VAL A 181 -13.17 -11.08 -5.36
CA VAL A 181 -12.61 -12.03 -4.39
C VAL A 181 -11.50 -11.37 -3.56
N VAL A 182 -10.56 -10.70 -4.22
CA VAL A 182 -9.44 -10.00 -3.55
C VAL A 182 -9.97 -8.91 -2.62
N ALA A 183 -10.89 -8.04 -3.11
CA ALA A 183 -11.48 -6.97 -2.32
C ALA A 183 -12.23 -7.50 -1.08
N ASN A 184 -12.99 -8.59 -1.22
CA ASN A 184 -13.69 -9.22 -0.09
C ASN A 184 -12.69 -9.71 0.97
N HIS A 185 -11.61 -10.37 0.60
CA HIS A 185 -10.59 -10.81 1.55
C HIS A 185 -9.92 -9.63 2.27
N VAL A 186 -9.64 -8.53 1.57
CA VAL A 186 -9.12 -7.29 2.19
C VAL A 186 -10.13 -6.75 3.21
N MET A 187 -11.42 -6.69 2.86
CA MET A 187 -12.46 -6.19 3.76
C MET A 187 -12.72 -7.12 4.95
N ASP A 188 -12.63 -8.44 4.78
CA ASP A 188 -12.73 -9.40 5.88
C ASP A 188 -11.55 -9.25 6.85
N TYR A 189 -10.34 -9.02 6.31
CA TYR A 189 -9.17 -8.71 7.10
C TYR A 189 -9.35 -7.39 7.88
N TYR A 190 -9.78 -6.32 7.20
CA TYR A 190 -10.06 -5.01 7.82
C TYR A 190 -11.05 -5.12 8.99
N LYS A 191 -12.19 -5.79 8.78
CA LYS A 191 -13.20 -5.99 9.83
C LYS A 191 -12.64 -6.75 11.03
N LYS A 192 -11.77 -7.73 10.79
CA LYS A 192 -11.20 -8.57 11.84
C LYS A 192 -10.14 -7.84 12.67
N TYR A 193 -9.27 -7.06 12.03
CA TYR A 193 -8.09 -6.50 12.67
C TYR A 193 -8.14 -4.98 12.88
N ASN A 194 -9.16 -4.31 12.33
CA ASN A 194 -9.33 -2.85 12.42
C ASN A 194 -8.05 -2.09 12.01
N CYS A 195 -7.42 -2.52 10.90
CA CYS A 195 -6.22 -1.91 10.36
C CYS A 195 -6.53 -0.60 9.63
N ALA A 196 -5.50 0.21 9.31
CA ALA A 196 -5.62 1.31 8.37
C ALA A 196 -5.41 0.81 6.94
N ILE A 197 -6.14 1.36 5.96
CA ILE A 197 -5.97 1.01 4.55
C ILE A 197 -5.80 2.27 3.70
N ILE A 198 -4.79 2.27 2.84
CA ILE A 198 -4.63 3.23 1.75
C ILE A 198 -4.84 2.49 0.43
N VAL A 199 -5.83 2.90 -0.35
CA VAL A 199 -6.12 2.35 -1.67
C VAL A 199 -5.69 3.35 -2.73
N ILE A 200 -4.72 3.00 -3.53
CA ILE A 200 -4.30 3.77 -4.71
C ILE A 200 -4.94 3.10 -5.91
N THR A 201 -5.85 3.80 -6.58
CA THR A 201 -6.51 3.30 -7.78
C THR A 201 -7.01 4.45 -8.64
N HIS A 202 -7.20 4.19 -9.91
CA HIS A 202 -7.91 5.05 -10.84
C HIS A 202 -9.25 4.44 -11.27
N TYR A 203 -9.61 3.25 -10.75
CA TYR A 203 -10.86 2.56 -11.06
C TYR A 203 -11.85 2.64 -9.90
N GLN A 204 -13.03 3.17 -10.18
CA GLN A 204 -14.13 3.23 -9.22
C GLN A 204 -14.54 1.85 -8.74
N ARG A 205 -14.57 0.86 -9.64
CA ARG A 205 -15.07 -0.48 -9.35
C ARG A 205 -14.45 -1.11 -8.10
N LEU A 206 -13.14 -0.89 -7.85
CA LEU A 206 -12.51 -1.34 -6.61
C LEU A 206 -13.12 -0.66 -5.39
N LEU A 207 -13.42 0.64 -5.48
CA LEU A 207 -13.99 1.44 -4.40
C LEU A 207 -15.46 1.11 -4.12
N ASP A 208 -16.17 0.45 -5.05
CA ASP A 208 -17.51 -0.08 -4.80
C ASP A 208 -17.48 -1.25 -3.80
N TYR A 209 -16.39 -2.02 -3.80
CA TYR A 209 -16.17 -3.12 -2.85
C TYR A 209 -15.47 -2.65 -1.57
N ILE A 210 -14.42 -1.82 -1.70
CA ILE A 210 -13.66 -1.24 -0.58
C ILE A 210 -14.14 0.19 -0.39
N LYS A 211 -15.20 0.39 0.39
CA LYS A 211 -15.82 1.70 0.59
C LYS A 211 -14.90 2.60 1.43
N PRO A 212 -14.24 3.62 0.85
CA PRO A 212 -13.37 4.50 1.59
C PRO A 212 -14.14 5.49 2.46
N ASP A 213 -13.58 5.82 3.63
CA ASP A 213 -14.05 6.90 4.50
C ASP A 213 -13.68 8.26 3.89
N PHE A 214 -12.47 8.34 3.30
CA PHE A 214 -11.94 9.54 2.65
C PHE A 214 -11.43 9.25 1.26
N VAL A 215 -11.67 10.18 0.34
CA VAL A 215 -11.15 10.16 -1.03
C VAL A 215 -10.30 11.40 -1.24
N HIS A 216 -9.05 11.19 -1.67
CA HIS A 216 -8.10 12.25 -1.96
C HIS A 216 -7.80 12.30 -3.44
N ILE A 217 -7.92 13.48 -4.05
CA ILE A 217 -7.50 13.71 -5.44
C ILE A 217 -6.07 14.22 -5.41
N MET A 218 -5.19 13.45 -6.04
CA MET A 218 -3.78 13.79 -6.19
C MET A 218 -3.48 14.34 -7.58
N LYS A 219 -2.84 15.51 -7.65
CA LYS A 219 -2.41 16.16 -8.89
C LYS A 219 -1.08 16.89 -8.66
N ASN A 220 -0.14 16.75 -9.60
CA ASN A 220 1.16 17.40 -9.54
C ASN A 220 1.96 17.18 -8.23
N GLY A 221 1.84 15.99 -7.65
CA GLY A 221 2.59 15.60 -6.46
C GLY A 221 2.00 16.05 -5.13
N ASN A 222 0.73 16.55 -5.12
CA ASN A 222 0.06 16.98 -3.90
C ASN A 222 -1.43 16.59 -3.91
N ILE A 223 -2.08 16.58 -2.72
CA ILE A 223 -3.52 16.44 -2.58
C ILE A 223 -4.17 17.80 -2.88
N VAL A 224 -5.03 17.84 -3.91
CA VAL A 224 -5.74 19.06 -4.33
C VAL A 224 -7.18 19.13 -3.79
N LYS A 225 -7.76 18.00 -3.42
CA LYS A 225 -9.09 17.92 -2.80
C LYS A 225 -9.21 16.64 -1.96
N THR A 226 -9.86 16.76 -0.83
CA THR A 226 -10.28 15.64 0.02
C THR A 226 -11.79 15.70 0.20
N GLY A 227 -12.46 14.56 0.15
CA GLY A 227 -13.89 14.44 0.33
C GLY A 227 -14.31 13.03 0.73
N SER A 228 -15.61 12.79 0.78
CA SER A 228 -16.18 11.46 1.01
C SER A 228 -16.23 10.64 -0.30
N SER A 229 -16.79 9.43 -0.23
CA SER A 229 -17.02 8.57 -1.39
C SER A 229 -17.81 9.25 -2.54
N SER A 230 -18.58 10.32 -2.25
CA SER A 230 -19.25 11.10 -3.29
C SER A 230 -18.30 11.77 -4.28
N LEU A 231 -17.05 12.02 -3.85
CA LEU A 231 -16.02 12.61 -4.71
C LEU A 231 -15.64 11.70 -5.89
N VAL A 232 -15.78 10.38 -5.74
CA VAL A 232 -15.55 9.40 -6.81
C VAL A 232 -16.50 9.64 -7.98
N LYS A 233 -17.79 9.85 -7.70
CA LYS A 233 -18.81 10.17 -8.72
C LYS A 233 -18.52 11.50 -9.41
N GLU A 234 -18.08 12.52 -8.65
CA GLU A 234 -17.71 13.81 -9.22
C GLU A 234 -16.54 13.69 -10.20
N ILE A 235 -15.57 12.80 -9.90
CA ILE A 235 -14.44 12.51 -10.81
C ILE A 235 -14.92 11.84 -12.10
N GLU A 236 -15.84 10.89 -12.01
CA GLU A 236 -16.38 10.20 -13.20
C GLU A 236 -17.15 11.13 -14.14
N GLU A 237 -17.96 12.01 -13.56
CA GLU A 237 -18.78 12.94 -14.33
C GLU A 237 -17.99 14.07 -14.96
N SER A 238 -16.97 14.58 -14.26
CA SER A 238 -16.27 15.82 -14.67
C SER A 238 -14.78 15.65 -14.99
N GLY A 239 -14.23 14.45 -14.76
CA GLY A 239 -12.80 14.18 -14.92
C GLY A 239 -11.93 14.90 -13.87
N TYR A 240 -10.62 14.76 -14.00
CA TYR A 240 -9.65 15.38 -13.08
C TYR A 240 -9.34 16.85 -13.39
N ASP A 241 -9.69 17.37 -14.58
CA ASP A 241 -9.28 18.72 -15.03
C ASP A 241 -9.93 19.84 -14.23
N LYS A 242 -11.11 19.58 -13.68
CA LYS A 242 -11.83 20.50 -12.80
C LYS A 242 -11.03 20.88 -11.55
N PHE A 243 -10.16 19.98 -11.07
CA PHE A 243 -9.42 20.17 -9.83
C PHE A 243 -8.08 20.87 -10.12
N LYS A 244 -7.96 22.14 -9.68
CA LYS A 244 -6.76 22.95 -9.89
C LYS A 244 -5.74 22.68 -8.76
N SER A 245 -4.46 22.56 -9.12
CA SER A 245 -3.35 22.48 -8.15
C SER A 245 -3.04 23.89 -7.65
N SER A 246 -2.98 24.06 -6.32
CA SER A 246 -2.64 25.35 -5.67
C SER A 246 -1.25 25.37 -5.03
N SER A 247 -0.40 24.36 -5.23
CA SER A 247 0.85 24.23 -4.48
C SER A 247 2.04 24.88 -5.18
N THR A 248 2.63 25.85 -4.50
CA THR A 248 3.98 26.36 -4.75
C THR A 248 4.92 25.66 -3.76
N CYS A 249 5.81 24.79 -4.21
CA CYS A 249 6.81 24.16 -3.36
C CYS A 249 7.89 25.20 -3.01
N ILE A 250 8.13 25.42 -1.71
CA ILE A 250 9.09 26.40 -1.18
C ILE A 250 10.56 26.01 -1.45
N VAL A 251 10.81 24.80 -1.97
CA VAL A 251 12.18 24.31 -2.27
C VAL A 251 12.90 25.10 -3.39
N LYS A 252 12.22 26.03 -4.10
CA LYS A 252 12.85 26.83 -5.18
C LYS A 252 13.91 27.83 -4.71
N GLU A 253 14.01 28.15 -3.43
CA GLU A 253 14.96 29.14 -2.95
C GLU A 253 16.33 28.59 -2.53
N LEU A 254 16.48 27.26 -2.41
CA LEU A 254 17.75 26.65 -1.99
C LEU A 254 18.66 26.24 -3.17
N ILE A 255 18.16 26.21 -4.41
CA ILE A 255 18.92 25.73 -5.58
C ILE A 255 19.52 26.90 -6.39
N ASN A 256 19.10 28.15 -6.15
CA ASN A 256 19.60 29.32 -6.91
C ASN A 256 20.70 30.15 -6.19
N ASN A 257 21.30 29.65 -5.12
CA ASN A 257 22.36 30.32 -4.36
C ASN A 257 23.64 29.47 -4.23
N GLU A 258 23.97 28.67 -5.24
CA GLU A 258 25.33 28.13 -5.45
C GLU A 258 25.83 28.45 -6.84
#